data_e842f2fbcd1d5474bbb1667aa7df8952
#
_entry.id   e842f2fbcd1d5474bbb1667aa7df8952
#
_cell.length_a   1.000
_cell.length_b   1.000
_cell.length_c   1.000
_cell.angle_alpha   90.00
_cell.angle_beta   90.00
_cell.angle_gamma   90.00
#
_symmetry.space_group_name_H-M   'P 1'
#
loop_
_entity.id
_entity.type
_entity.pdbx_description
1 polymer ?
#
loop_
_entity_poly.entity_id
_entity_poly.type
_entity_poly.pdbx_seq_one_letter_code
_entity_poly.pdbx_strand_id
1 'polypeptide(L)'
;MATIQSLRDGLESAITSNTVYSVYDHVPETVLPPAVCLISGDPWFEIATIGSTPTFYARYTLEVIAQAISNPGSLANLETMIQTILPLIPNSWQILSVSSPRIKTTNTTDVLAAEVQVRTIWNP
;
A
#
# COMPACT_ATOMS: atom_id res chain seq x y z
N MET A 1 -15.56 -11.41 14.07
CA MET A 1 -15.81 -10.27 13.17
C MET A 1 -14.53 -9.46 13.00
N ALA A 2 -14.14 -9.19 11.76
CA ALA A 2 -12.94 -8.43 11.49
C ALA A 2 -13.16 -6.95 11.81
N THR A 3 -12.19 -6.34 12.47
CA THR A 3 -12.17 -4.89 12.69
C THR A 3 -11.36 -4.23 11.57
N ILE A 4 -11.51 -2.91 11.42
CA ILE A 4 -10.70 -2.15 10.46
C ILE A 4 -9.22 -2.31 10.78
N GLN A 5 -8.87 -2.26 12.07
CA GLN A 5 -7.49 -2.45 12.50
C GLN A 5 -6.97 -3.84 12.14
N SER A 6 -7.79 -4.88 12.32
CA SER A 6 -7.35 -6.24 11.99
C SER A 6 -7.13 -6.44 10.49
N LEU A 7 -7.93 -5.79 9.65
CA LEU A 7 -7.71 -5.80 8.20
C LEU A 7 -6.37 -5.16 7.83
N ARG A 8 -6.11 -4.00 8.38
CA ARG A 8 -4.86 -3.27 8.15
C ARG A 8 -3.66 -4.06 8.64
N ASP A 9 -3.74 -4.61 9.85
CA ASP A 9 -2.66 -5.40 10.46
C ASP A 9 -2.39 -6.67 9.65
N GLY A 10 -3.42 -7.31 9.14
CA GLY A 10 -3.28 -8.51 8.31
C GLY A 10 -2.55 -8.22 7.01
N LEU A 11 -2.89 -7.11 6.36
CA LEU A 11 -2.21 -6.70 5.13
C LEU A 11 -0.75 -6.32 5.39
N GLU A 12 -0.51 -5.55 6.44
CA GLU A 12 0.84 -5.17 6.85
C GLU A 12 1.70 -6.40 7.15
N SER A 13 1.18 -7.34 7.93
CA SER A 13 1.90 -8.56 8.32
C SER A 13 2.26 -9.42 7.11
N ALA A 14 1.37 -9.54 6.14
CA ALA A 14 1.62 -10.33 4.94
C ALA A 14 2.81 -9.78 4.14
N ILE A 15 2.97 -8.47 4.11
CA ILE A 15 4.07 -7.83 3.42
C ILE A 15 5.34 -7.86 4.27
N THR A 16 5.24 -7.49 5.54
CA THR A 16 6.38 -7.41 6.46
C THR A 16 7.08 -8.77 6.62
N SER A 17 6.31 -9.86 6.70
CA SER A 17 6.86 -11.19 6.94
C SER A 17 7.67 -11.75 5.77
N ASN A 18 7.49 -11.20 4.57
CA ASN A 18 8.04 -11.76 3.35
C ASN A 18 8.89 -10.79 2.56
N THR A 19 9.27 -9.66 3.15
CA THR A 19 10.09 -8.66 2.49
C THR A 19 11.14 -8.09 3.43
N VAL A 20 12.21 -7.55 2.85
CA VAL A 20 13.28 -6.86 3.59
C VAL A 20 13.03 -5.35 3.67
N TYR A 21 11.99 -4.85 3.00
CA TYR A 21 11.68 -3.43 3.01
C TYR A 21 11.04 -3.03 4.33
N SER A 22 11.24 -1.78 4.74
CA SER A 22 10.55 -1.23 5.90
C SER A 22 9.09 -1.00 5.55
N VAL A 23 8.17 -1.51 6.39
CA VAL A 23 6.74 -1.40 6.18
C VAL A 23 6.13 -0.60 7.33
N TYR A 24 5.37 0.44 7.00
CA TYR A 24 4.71 1.30 7.99
C TYR A 24 3.21 1.22 7.80
N ASP A 25 2.45 1.15 8.89
CA ASP A 25 0.98 1.18 8.85
C ASP A 25 0.41 2.61 8.86
N HIS A 26 1.28 3.58 8.73
CA HIS A 26 0.98 5.01 8.69
C HIS A 26 2.08 5.71 7.91
N VAL A 27 1.90 7.00 7.62
CA VAL A 27 2.96 7.79 7.00
C VAL A 27 3.81 8.38 8.13
N PRO A 28 5.05 7.88 8.33
CA PRO A 28 5.92 8.41 9.38
C PRO A 28 6.43 9.81 9.01
N GLU A 29 6.88 10.53 10.02
CA GLU A 29 7.45 11.87 9.84
C GLU A 29 8.66 11.86 8.89
N THR A 30 9.48 10.83 9.02
CA THR A 30 10.66 10.62 8.16
C THR A 30 10.57 9.23 7.54
N VAL A 31 10.56 9.16 6.23
CA VAL A 31 10.56 7.89 5.50
C VAL A 31 11.95 7.63 4.96
N LEU A 32 12.51 6.47 5.33
CA LEU A 32 13.80 6.02 4.84
C LEU A 32 13.58 4.98 3.73
N PRO A 33 13.82 5.33 2.45
CA PRO A 33 13.70 4.37 1.36
C PRO A 33 14.76 3.26 1.46
N PRO A 34 14.48 2.04 0.99
CA PRO A 34 13.21 1.58 0.41
C PRO A 34 12.16 1.28 1.48
N ALA A 35 10.93 1.72 1.26
CA ALA A 35 9.87 1.59 2.23
C ALA A 35 8.51 1.38 1.57
N VAL A 36 7.57 0.83 2.33
CA VAL A 36 6.17 0.70 1.93
C VAL A 36 5.32 1.31 3.04
N CYS A 37 4.49 2.30 2.69
CA CYS A 37 3.55 2.91 3.63
C CYS A 37 2.14 2.47 3.30
N LEU A 38 1.44 1.96 4.30
CA LEU A 38 0.03 1.57 4.18
C LEU A 38 -0.83 2.72 4.64
N ILE A 39 -1.59 3.30 3.71
CA ILE A 39 -2.47 4.44 3.98
C ILE A 39 -3.90 4.13 3.55
N SER A 40 -4.84 4.88 4.07
CA SER A 40 -6.25 4.71 3.71
C SER A 40 -6.48 5.07 2.25
N GLY A 41 -7.35 4.32 1.57
CA GLY A 41 -7.76 4.66 0.21
C GLY A 41 -8.72 5.84 0.19
N ASP A 42 -9.04 6.30 -1.01
CA ASP A 42 -10.02 7.37 -1.21
C ASP A 42 -10.99 6.95 -2.33
N PRO A 43 -12.25 6.65 -1.99
CA PRO A 43 -12.83 6.64 -0.65
C PRO A 43 -12.26 5.50 0.22
N TRP A 44 -12.27 5.71 1.53
CA TRP A 44 -11.79 4.68 2.46
C TRP A 44 -12.71 3.46 2.45
N PHE A 45 -14.03 3.72 2.51
CA PHE A 45 -15.04 2.66 2.47
C PHE A 45 -16.04 2.96 1.38
N GLU A 46 -16.46 1.91 0.67
CA GLU A 46 -17.53 1.96 -0.34
C GLU A 46 -18.58 0.93 -0.02
N ILE A 47 -19.84 1.23 -0.29
CA ILE A 47 -20.91 0.27 -0.09
C ILE A 47 -20.82 -0.80 -1.19
N ALA A 48 -20.70 -2.07 -0.77
CA ALA A 48 -20.66 -3.20 -1.70
C ALA A 48 -22.06 -3.78 -1.93
N THR A 49 -22.87 -3.87 -0.84
CA THR A 49 -24.25 -4.35 -0.91
C THR A 49 -25.16 -3.48 -0.07
N ILE A 50 -26.43 -3.39 -0.47
CA ILE A 50 -27.47 -2.65 0.23
C ILE A 50 -28.36 -3.65 0.96
N GLY A 51 -28.91 -3.28 2.10
CA GLY A 51 -29.85 -4.12 2.85
C GLY A 51 -29.72 -3.90 4.34
N SER A 52 -30.36 -4.78 5.13
CA SER A 52 -30.34 -4.69 6.58
C SER A 52 -28.97 -4.96 7.19
N THR A 53 -28.12 -5.71 6.47
CA THR A 53 -26.72 -5.97 6.85
C THR A 53 -25.81 -5.63 5.67
N PRO A 54 -25.57 -4.34 5.45
CA PRO A 54 -24.76 -3.95 4.30
C PRO A 54 -23.30 -4.40 4.47
N THR A 55 -22.66 -4.75 3.36
CA THR A 55 -21.23 -5.00 3.31
C THR A 55 -20.55 -3.82 2.64
N PHE A 56 -19.26 -3.65 2.95
CA PHE A 56 -18.47 -2.54 2.43
C PHE A 56 -17.22 -3.07 1.76
N TYR A 57 -16.67 -2.29 0.85
CA TYR A 57 -15.28 -2.43 0.43
C TYR A 57 -14.44 -1.51 1.29
N ALA A 58 -13.44 -2.09 1.96
CA ALA A 58 -12.42 -1.31 2.65
C ALA A 58 -11.24 -1.13 1.69
N ARG A 59 -10.85 0.11 1.42
CA ARG A 59 -9.80 0.45 0.46
C ARG A 59 -8.57 0.96 1.17
N TYR A 60 -7.41 0.47 0.73
CA TYR A 60 -6.11 0.93 1.21
C TYR A 60 -5.19 1.17 0.03
N THR A 61 -4.19 2.01 0.26
CA THR A 61 -3.15 2.30 -0.70
C THR A 61 -1.81 1.91 -0.11
N LEU A 62 -1.04 1.12 -0.86
CA LEU A 62 0.34 0.82 -0.52
C LEU A 62 1.22 1.77 -1.30
N GLU A 63 1.81 2.74 -0.62
CA GLU A 63 2.76 3.66 -1.25
C GLU A 63 4.14 3.02 -1.20
N VAL A 64 4.65 2.63 -2.37
CA VAL A 64 5.96 2.00 -2.51
C VAL A 64 6.96 3.08 -2.83
N ILE A 65 7.98 3.22 -1.98
CA ILE A 65 8.92 4.34 -2.02
C ILE A 65 10.33 3.83 -2.22
N ALA A 66 10.98 4.32 -3.27
CA ALA A 66 12.39 4.05 -3.57
C ALA A 66 13.18 5.35 -3.54
N GLN A 67 14.50 5.25 -3.37
CA GLN A 67 15.37 6.41 -3.46
C GLN A 67 15.29 7.05 -4.84
N ALA A 68 15.16 8.38 -4.90
CA ALA A 68 15.21 9.11 -6.15
C ALA A 68 16.69 9.46 -6.46
N ILE A 69 17.32 8.58 -7.19
CA ILE A 69 18.68 8.80 -7.70
C ILE A 69 18.54 9.23 -9.16
N SER A 70 19.36 10.16 -9.62
CA SER A 70 19.27 10.67 -11.00
C SER A 70 19.86 9.69 -12.01
N ASN A 71 19.35 8.45 -12.03
CA ASN A 71 19.80 7.44 -12.98
C ASN A 71 18.69 6.40 -13.21
N PRO A 72 18.82 5.55 -14.24
CA PRO A 72 17.84 4.50 -14.52
C PRO A 72 17.69 3.47 -13.39
N GLY A 73 18.66 3.37 -12.47
CA GLY A 73 18.60 2.44 -11.35
C GLY A 73 17.47 2.71 -10.40
N SER A 74 17.04 3.96 -10.22
CA SER A 74 15.91 4.32 -9.35
C SER A 74 14.62 3.66 -9.81
N LEU A 75 14.35 3.75 -11.12
CA LEU A 75 13.16 3.16 -11.69
C LEU A 75 13.23 1.63 -11.62
N ALA A 76 14.38 1.04 -11.92
CA ALA A 76 14.58 -0.40 -11.83
C ALA A 76 14.37 -0.91 -10.41
N ASN A 77 14.84 -0.16 -9.40
CA ASN A 77 14.62 -0.51 -8.00
C ASN A 77 13.14 -0.48 -7.64
N LEU A 78 12.42 0.55 -8.07
CA LEU A 78 10.98 0.66 -7.82
C LEU A 78 10.22 -0.48 -8.49
N GLU A 79 10.56 -0.81 -9.74
CA GLU A 79 9.96 -1.92 -10.46
C GLU A 79 10.18 -3.25 -9.72
N THR A 80 11.39 -3.48 -9.21
CA THR A 80 11.71 -4.68 -8.44
C THR A 80 10.89 -4.74 -7.15
N MET A 81 10.73 -3.61 -6.45
CA MET A 81 9.91 -3.54 -5.25
C MET A 81 8.45 -3.91 -5.55
N ILE A 82 7.88 -3.34 -6.61
CA ILE A 82 6.50 -3.64 -7.03
C ILE A 82 6.36 -5.13 -7.35
N GLN A 83 7.28 -5.69 -8.12
CA GLN A 83 7.27 -7.12 -8.48
C GLN A 83 7.36 -8.02 -7.25
N THR A 84 8.07 -7.58 -6.22
CA THR A 84 8.19 -8.33 -4.97
C THR A 84 6.93 -8.23 -4.12
N ILE A 85 6.31 -7.07 -4.07
CA ILE A 85 5.18 -6.78 -3.17
C ILE A 85 3.86 -7.34 -3.69
N LEU A 86 3.58 -7.22 -4.99
CA LEU A 86 2.29 -7.63 -5.54
C LEU A 86 1.91 -9.08 -5.20
N PRO A 87 2.81 -10.07 -5.33
CA PRO A 87 2.47 -11.46 -4.97
C PRO A 87 2.24 -11.68 -3.47
N LEU A 88 2.70 -10.77 -2.61
CA LEU A 88 2.55 -10.90 -1.16
C LEU A 88 1.18 -10.46 -0.67
N ILE A 89 0.43 -9.73 -1.48
CA ILE A 89 -0.92 -9.28 -1.12
C ILE A 89 -1.83 -10.49 -1.03
N PRO A 90 -2.52 -10.70 0.13
CA PRO A 90 -3.36 -11.88 0.31
C PRO A 90 -4.50 -11.95 -0.72
N ASN A 91 -4.93 -13.18 -1.03
CA ASN A 91 -5.99 -13.43 -2.02
C ASN A 91 -7.34 -12.81 -1.65
N SER A 92 -7.55 -12.51 -0.36
CA SER A 92 -8.76 -11.82 0.10
C SER A 92 -8.80 -10.35 -0.30
N TRP A 93 -7.69 -9.81 -0.78
CA TRP A 93 -7.59 -8.44 -1.26
C TRP A 93 -7.56 -8.42 -2.78
N GLN A 94 -8.33 -7.49 -3.36
CA GLN A 94 -8.32 -7.25 -4.81
C GLN A 94 -7.38 -6.10 -5.12
N ILE A 95 -6.45 -6.31 -6.04
CA ILE A 95 -5.58 -5.24 -6.54
C ILE A 95 -6.37 -4.48 -7.60
N LEU A 96 -6.57 -3.18 -7.40
CA LEU A 96 -7.34 -2.34 -8.30
C LEU A 96 -6.48 -1.70 -9.38
N SER A 97 -5.34 -1.16 -8.99
CA SER A 97 -4.46 -0.48 -9.92
C SER A 97 -3.10 -0.23 -9.27
N VAL A 98 -2.12 0.04 -10.11
CA VAL A 98 -0.80 0.52 -9.71
C VAL A 98 -0.55 1.80 -10.48
N SER A 99 -0.27 2.89 -9.77
CA SER A 99 -0.03 4.18 -10.40
C SER A 99 1.33 4.23 -11.09
N SER A 100 1.49 5.16 -12.02
CA SER A 100 2.79 5.44 -12.61
C SER A 100 3.75 5.99 -11.56
N PRO A 101 5.05 5.70 -11.69
CA PRO A 101 6.05 6.29 -10.80
C PRO A 101 6.06 7.82 -10.88
N ARG A 102 6.26 8.45 -9.74
CA ARG A 102 6.39 9.92 -9.67
C ARG A 102 7.39 10.30 -8.60
N ILE A 103 8.01 11.45 -8.78
CA ILE A 103 8.91 12.01 -7.78
C ILE A 103 8.07 12.72 -6.72
N LYS A 104 8.34 12.41 -5.46
CA LYS A 104 7.68 13.01 -4.31
C LYS A 104 8.74 13.64 -3.42
N THR A 105 8.54 14.89 -3.05
CA THR A 105 9.44 15.60 -2.16
C THR A 105 9.03 15.34 -0.71
N THR A 106 9.96 14.83 0.08
CA THR A 106 9.80 14.69 1.53
C THR A 106 10.52 15.85 2.22
N ASN A 107 10.45 15.90 3.55
CA ASN A 107 11.10 16.95 4.32
C ASN A 107 12.63 16.96 4.15
N THR A 108 13.24 15.84 3.81
CA THR A 108 14.68 15.67 3.78
C THR A 108 15.25 15.36 2.39
N THR A 109 14.44 14.79 1.50
CA THR A 109 14.94 14.34 0.19
C THR A 109 13.77 14.08 -0.77
N ASP A 110 14.09 13.94 -2.04
CA ASP A 110 13.16 13.46 -3.04
C ASP A 110 13.16 11.94 -3.08
N VAL A 111 12.01 11.36 -3.29
CA VAL A 111 11.84 9.90 -3.43
C VAL A 111 11.04 9.61 -4.68
N LEU A 112 11.22 8.41 -5.23
CA LEU A 112 10.42 7.91 -6.33
C LEU A 112 9.37 6.99 -5.75
N ALA A 113 8.09 7.27 -6.04
CA ALA A 113 6.98 6.55 -5.43
C ALA A 113 5.96 6.09 -6.46
N ALA A 114 5.32 4.96 -6.16
CA ALA A 114 4.15 4.48 -6.88
C ALA A 114 3.13 3.98 -5.87
N GLU A 115 1.85 4.02 -6.22
CA GLU A 115 0.78 3.61 -5.32
C GLU A 115 0.09 2.37 -5.85
N VAL A 116 -0.03 1.35 -5.00
CA VAL A 116 -0.82 0.15 -5.27
C VAL A 116 -2.13 0.28 -4.53
N GLN A 117 -3.24 0.34 -5.26
CA GLN A 117 -4.56 0.45 -4.65
C GLN A 117 -5.19 -0.93 -4.52
N VAL A 118 -5.64 -1.25 -3.32
CA VAL A 118 -6.24 -2.55 -3.00
C VAL A 118 -7.54 -2.37 -2.23
N ARG A 119 -8.41 -3.37 -2.29
CA ARG A 119 -9.64 -3.39 -1.51
C ARG A 119 -9.99 -4.80 -1.07
N THR A 120 -10.72 -4.88 0.02
CA THR A 120 -11.29 -6.14 0.51
C THR A 120 -12.73 -5.92 0.97
N ILE A 121 -13.50 -7.00 1.03
CA ILE A 121 -14.87 -6.93 1.57
C ILE A 121 -14.80 -6.91 3.09
N TRP A 122 -15.56 -6.01 3.70
CA TRP A 122 -15.64 -5.86 5.14
C TRP A 122 -17.09 -5.88 5.59
N ASN A 123 -17.38 -6.70 6.60
CA ASN A 123 -18.69 -6.81 7.24
C ASN A 123 -18.56 -6.27 8.67
N PRO A 124 -19.03 -5.04 8.93
CA PRO A 124 -18.97 -4.46 10.27
C PRO A 124 -19.86 -5.19 11.28
#